data_f2790910d8d1d60b4c4506bd976b563f
#
_entry.id   f2790910d8d1d60b4c4506bd976b563f
#
_cell.length_a   1.000
_cell.length_b   1.000
_cell.length_c   1.000
_cell.angle_alpha   90.00
_cell.angle_beta   90.00
_cell.angle_gamma   90.00
#
_symmetry.space_group_name_H-M   'P 1'
#
loop_
_entity.id
_entity.type
_entity.pdbx_description
1 polymer ?
#
loop_
_entity_poly.entity_id
_entity_poly.type
_entity_poly.pdbx_seq_one_letter_code
_entity_poly.pdbx_strand_id
1 'polypeptide(L)'
;MRMTERERPIWEAGALVGGVDEAGRGPLAGPVVAACVVMPPEPLLPDINDSKKVAEKKREALCEEILRCAVSVGVGVASVEEIETLNIKQAARLAMKRAIELAKPARVFVDAERDLDVSVPQEGIVHGDAVSYSIAAASIVAKVTRDRMMLELDAQYPQYGFAQHKGYGTQAHYEALRAYGPCPAHRRLFIRSAFAPK
;
A
#
# COMPACT_ATOMS: atom_id res chain seq x y z
N MET A 1 12.32 20.36 2.79
CA MET A 1 11.83 19.71 4.02
C MET A 1 12.50 18.35 4.09
N ARG A 2 13.19 18.03 5.19
CA ARG A 2 13.83 16.72 5.33
C ARG A 2 12.76 15.69 5.74
N MET A 3 12.70 14.58 5.08
CA MET A 3 11.71 13.51 5.33
C MET A 3 11.70 12.97 6.77
N THR A 4 12.78 13.24 7.55
CA THR A 4 12.94 12.74 8.93
C THR A 4 12.56 13.76 10.01
N GLU A 5 12.02 14.92 9.68
CA GLU A 5 11.74 15.98 10.68
C GLU A 5 10.69 15.54 11.72
N ARG A 6 9.76 14.66 11.34
CA ARG A 6 8.73 14.15 12.25
C ARG A 6 9.21 13.00 13.12
N GLU A 7 10.07 12.15 12.58
CA GLU A 7 10.65 11.02 13.30
C GLU A 7 11.74 11.44 14.29
N ARG A 8 12.50 12.48 13.95
CA ARG A 8 13.67 12.91 14.73
C ARG A 8 13.40 13.13 16.21
N PRO A 9 12.37 13.87 16.65
CA PRO A 9 12.11 14.06 18.09
C PRO A 9 11.80 12.75 18.82
N ILE A 10 11.21 11.78 18.10
CA ILE A 10 10.90 10.46 18.65
C ILE A 10 12.18 9.63 18.80
N TRP A 11 13.05 9.67 17.79
CA TRP A 11 14.35 8.99 17.81
C TRP A 11 15.29 9.55 18.87
N GLU A 12 15.34 10.88 19.01
CA GLU A 12 16.12 11.58 20.06
C GLU A 12 15.65 11.22 21.47
N ALA A 13 14.36 10.90 21.64
CA ALA A 13 13.80 10.37 22.87
C ALA A 13 14.05 8.85 23.07
N GLY A 14 14.84 8.21 22.20
CA GLY A 14 15.15 6.78 22.27
C GLY A 14 14.00 5.84 21.86
N ALA A 15 12.96 6.37 21.20
CA ALA A 15 11.81 5.60 20.73
C ALA A 15 11.80 5.45 19.21
N LEU A 16 11.01 4.50 18.71
CA LEU A 16 10.79 4.27 17.28
C LEU A 16 9.32 4.47 16.93
N VAL A 17 9.09 4.83 15.66
CA VAL A 17 7.74 4.99 15.10
C VAL A 17 7.59 4.15 13.83
N GLY A 18 6.44 3.50 13.67
CA GLY A 18 6.06 2.83 12.43
C GLY A 18 5.38 3.80 11.48
N GLY A 19 5.76 3.82 10.22
CA GLY A 19 5.01 4.47 9.16
C GLY A 19 4.01 3.49 8.55
N VAL A 20 2.82 3.95 8.20
CA VAL A 20 1.74 3.12 7.62
C VAL A 20 1.20 3.77 6.37
N ASP A 21 1.15 3.01 5.28
CA ASP A 21 0.54 3.43 4.01
C ASP A 21 -0.08 2.23 3.28
N GLU A 22 -0.97 2.49 2.31
CA GLU A 22 -1.61 1.47 1.50
C GLU A 22 -1.41 1.66 -0.01
N ALA A 23 -1.54 0.57 -0.75
CA ALA A 23 -1.60 0.54 -2.20
C ALA A 23 -2.84 -0.21 -2.68
N GLY A 24 -3.46 0.28 -3.74
CA GLY A 24 -4.54 -0.46 -4.39
C GLY A 24 -5.96 -0.01 -4.06
N ARG A 25 -6.21 1.23 -3.62
CA ARG A 25 -7.59 1.72 -3.41
C ARG A 25 -8.35 1.94 -4.72
N GLY A 26 -7.71 2.52 -5.74
CA GLY A 26 -8.34 2.91 -7.01
C GLY A 26 -8.53 1.85 -8.09
N PRO A 27 -7.75 0.74 -8.15
CA PRO A 27 -7.88 -0.27 -9.19
C PRO A 27 -9.25 -0.96 -9.23
N LEU A 28 -9.62 -1.46 -10.45
CA LEU A 28 -10.83 -2.24 -10.72
C LEU A 28 -10.67 -3.71 -10.28
N ALA A 29 -9.44 -4.18 -10.06
CA ALA A 29 -9.13 -5.55 -9.71
C ALA A 29 -8.00 -5.65 -8.68
N GLY A 30 -7.97 -6.80 -7.98
CA GLY A 30 -6.96 -7.14 -7.00
C GLY A 30 -7.20 -6.57 -5.60
N PRO A 31 -6.38 -6.96 -4.62
CA PRO A 31 -6.53 -6.58 -3.22
C PRO A 31 -6.10 -5.13 -2.94
N VAL A 32 -6.40 -4.66 -1.73
CA VAL A 32 -5.70 -3.56 -1.08
C VAL A 32 -4.62 -4.14 -0.20
N VAL A 33 -3.43 -3.57 -0.27
CA VAL A 33 -2.27 -3.98 0.53
C VAL A 33 -1.78 -2.78 1.31
N ALA A 34 -1.59 -2.92 2.61
CA ALA A 34 -0.96 -1.92 3.46
C ALA A 34 0.34 -2.46 4.04
N ALA A 35 1.27 -1.58 4.34
CA ALA A 35 2.47 -1.91 5.09
C ALA A 35 2.61 -1.01 6.32
N CYS A 36 3.18 -1.57 7.38
CA CYS A 36 3.69 -0.85 8.52
C CYS A 36 5.19 -1.11 8.63
N VAL A 37 6.00 -0.06 8.54
CA VAL A 37 7.46 -0.17 8.53
C VAL A 37 8.06 0.67 9.66
N VAL A 38 8.84 0.04 10.51
CA VAL A 38 9.61 0.69 11.58
C VAL A 38 11.07 0.79 11.14
N MET A 39 11.49 1.98 10.76
CA MET A 39 12.87 2.23 10.34
C MET A 39 13.73 2.66 11.54
N PRO A 40 15.01 2.25 11.60
CA PRO A 40 15.95 2.80 12.55
C PRO A 40 16.32 4.25 12.18
N PRO A 41 16.85 5.06 13.15
CA PRO A 41 17.35 6.41 12.86
C PRO A 41 18.58 6.41 11.93
N GLU A 42 19.33 5.31 11.91
CA GLU A 42 20.52 5.11 11.07
C GLU A 42 20.70 3.62 10.70
N PRO A 43 21.21 3.30 9.50
CA PRO A 43 21.50 4.21 8.39
C PRO A 43 20.23 4.70 7.69
N LEU A 44 20.21 5.95 7.26
CA LEU A 44 19.14 6.48 6.41
C LEU A 44 19.34 6.01 4.95
N LEU A 45 18.28 5.53 4.32
CA LEU A 45 18.25 5.23 2.89
C LEU A 45 17.89 6.51 2.10
N PRO A 46 18.85 7.09 1.33
CA PRO A 46 18.69 8.46 0.79
C PRO A 46 17.60 8.59 -0.28
N ASP A 47 17.24 7.49 -0.92
CA ASP A 47 16.32 7.47 -2.07
C ASP A 47 14.86 7.16 -1.70
N ILE A 48 14.58 6.99 -0.42
CA ILE A 48 13.20 6.82 0.07
C ILE A 48 12.40 8.09 -0.19
N ASN A 49 11.30 7.96 -0.94
CA ASN A 49 10.37 9.01 -1.30
C ASN A 49 9.01 8.38 -1.63
N ASP A 50 7.98 9.21 -1.84
CA ASP A 50 6.68 8.78 -2.37
C ASP A 50 6.85 7.73 -3.49
N SER A 51 6.28 6.55 -3.29
CA SER A 51 6.47 5.40 -4.18
C SER A 51 6.05 5.66 -5.63
N LYS A 52 5.15 6.61 -5.85
CA LYS A 52 4.67 7.01 -7.19
C LYS A 52 5.72 7.82 -7.96
N LYS A 53 6.66 8.45 -7.25
CA LYS A 53 7.77 9.22 -7.85
C LYS A 53 9.02 8.38 -8.11
N VAL A 54 9.05 7.15 -7.61
CA VAL A 54 10.18 6.22 -7.78
C VAL A 54 9.87 5.26 -8.93
N ALA A 55 10.80 5.15 -9.91
CA ALA A 55 10.67 4.21 -11.01
C ALA A 55 10.59 2.76 -10.50
N GLU A 56 9.84 1.88 -11.19
CA GLU A 56 9.52 0.52 -10.75
C GLU A 56 10.77 -0.28 -10.35
N LYS A 57 11.79 -0.33 -11.23
CA LYS A 57 13.04 -1.05 -10.94
C LYS A 57 13.79 -0.52 -9.71
N LYS A 58 13.80 0.80 -9.53
CA LYS A 58 14.42 1.43 -8.35
C LYS A 58 13.59 1.16 -7.08
N ARG A 59 12.25 1.12 -7.20
CA ARG A 59 11.34 0.83 -6.10
C ARG A 59 11.48 -0.60 -5.60
N GLU A 60 11.68 -1.58 -6.50
CA GLU A 60 11.98 -2.96 -6.15
C GLU A 60 13.28 -3.06 -5.33
N ALA A 61 14.37 -2.45 -5.81
CA ALA A 61 15.64 -2.43 -5.09
C ALA A 61 15.54 -1.75 -3.72
N LEU A 62 14.85 -0.60 -3.64
CA LEU A 62 14.59 0.08 -2.36
C LEU A 62 13.75 -0.74 -1.40
N CYS A 63 12.76 -1.48 -1.90
CA CYS A 63 11.96 -2.38 -1.07
C CYS A 63 12.84 -3.45 -0.41
N GLU A 64 13.76 -4.05 -1.14
CA GLU A 64 14.71 -5.03 -0.59
C GLU A 64 15.64 -4.41 0.47
N GLU A 65 16.11 -3.18 0.22
CA GLU A 65 16.93 -2.45 1.20
C GLU A 65 16.12 -2.10 2.47
N ILE A 66 14.88 -1.63 2.32
CA ILE A 66 13.98 -1.36 3.45
C ILE A 66 13.77 -2.64 4.27
N LEU A 67 13.43 -3.75 3.63
CA LEU A 67 13.19 -5.03 4.31
C LEU A 67 14.43 -5.54 5.08
N ARG A 68 15.65 -5.24 4.58
CA ARG A 68 16.90 -5.60 5.26
C ARG A 68 17.24 -4.68 6.42
N CYS A 69 16.92 -3.39 6.34
CA CYS A 69 17.32 -2.38 7.33
C CYS A 69 16.25 -2.10 8.39
N ALA A 70 14.99 -2.38 8.10
CA ALA A 70 13.89 -2.11 9.01
C ALA A 70 14.01 -2.93 10.31
N VAL A 71 13.66 -2.31 11.43
CA VAL A 71 13.56 -2.97 12.74
C VAL A 71 12.39 -3.97 12.73
N SER A 72 11.28 -3.59 12.13
CA SER A 72 10.15 -4.49 11.90
C SER A 72 9.33 -4.05 10.69
N VAL A 73 8.69 -5.02 10.04
CA VAL A 73 7.79 -4.83 8.91
C VAL A 73 6.58 -5.72 9.09
N GLY A 74 5.40 -5.16 8.89
CA GLY A 74 4.16 -5.90 8.78
C GLY A 74 3.47 -5.54 7.46
N VAL A 75 2.92 -6.54 6.78
CA VAL A 75 2.11 -6.35 5.57
C VAL A 75 0.73 -6.93 5.81
N GLY A 76 -0.28 -6.10 5.63
CA GLY A 76 -1.69 -6.47 5.73
C GLY A 76 -2.37 -6.41 4.38
N VAL A 77 -3.22 -7.36 4.12
CA VAL A 77 -3.97 -7.48 2.86
C VAL A 77 -5.46 -7.52 3.16
N ALA A 78 -6.25 -6.79 2.37
CA ALA A 78 -7.69 -6.97 2.30
C ALA A 78 -8.07 -7.49 0.91
N SER A 79 -8.74 -8.64 0.88
CA SER A 79 -9.14 -9.34 -0.35
C SER A 79 -10.21 -8.59 -1.14
N VAL A 80 -10.47 -9.03 -2.37
CA VAL A 80 -11.58 -8.51 -3.17
C VAL A 80 -12.93 -8.73 -2.47
N GLU A 81 -13.13 -9.88 -1.84
CA GLU A 81 -14.36 -10.20 -1.08
C GLU A 81 -14.55 -9.27 0.11
N GLU A 82 -13.46 -8.96 0.85
CA GLU A 82 -13.49 -8.01 1.96
C GLU A 82 -13.77 -6.59 1.46
N ILE A 83 -13.22 -6.18 0.31
CA ILE A 83 -13.53 -4.89 -0.33
C ILE A 83 -15.02 -4.80 -0.70
N GLU A 84 -15.59 -5.87 -1.24
CA GLU A 84 -17.00 -5.93 -1.62
C GLU A 84 -17.93 -5.86 -0.40
N THR A 85 -17.55 -6.49 0.69
CA THR A 85 -18.34 -6.56 1.94
C THR A 85 -18.24 -5.27 2.76
N LEU A 86 -17.03 -4.74 2.92
CA LEU A 86 -16.73 -3.64 3.84
C LEU A 86 -16.74 -2.26 3.18
N ASN A 87 -16.68 -2.16 1.87
CA ASN A 87 -16.26 -1.05 1.02
C ASN A 87 -14.73 -0.78 1.08
N ILE A 88 -14.24 -0.03 0.07
CA ILE A 88 -12.81 0.21 -0.11
C ILE A 88 -12.15 0.96 1.05
N LYS A 89 -12.87 1.89 1.69
CA LYS A 89 -12.32 2.64 2.82
C LYS A 89 -12.09 1.74 4.03
N GLN A 90 -13.08 0.93 4.39
CA GLN A 90 -12.96 0.03 5.53
C GLN A 90 -12.00 -1.13 5.25
N ALA A 91 -11.94 -1.62 4.00
CA ALA A 91 -10.98 -2.64 3.61
C ALA A 91 -9.53 -2.12 3.69
N ALA A 92 -9.26 -0.87 3.28
CA ALA A 92 -7.95 -0.24 3.45
C ALA A 92 -7.57 -0.12 4.94
N ARG A 93 -8.49 0.32 5.78
CA ARG A 93 -8.30 0.40 7.25
C ARG A 93 -8.03 -0.97 7.87
N LEU A 94 -8.72 -2.02 7.41
CA LEU A 94 -8.48 -3.40 7.83
C LEU A 94 -7.07 -3.87 7.43
N ALA A 95 -6.62 -3.58 6.21
CA ALA A 95 -5.27 -3.89 5.77
C ALA A 95 -4.21 -3.15 6.61
N MET A 96 -4.42 -1.86 6.90
CA MET A 96 -3.54 -1.08 7.80
C MET A 96 -3.49 -1.68 9.21
N LYS A 97 -4.65 -2.02 9.79
CA LYS A 97 -4.73 -2.67 11.10
C LYS A 97 -3.89 -3.95 11.12
N ARG A 98 -4.08 -4.85 10.15
CA ARG A 98 -3.31 -6.10 10.01
C ARG A 98 -1.81 -5.84 9.91
N ALA A 99 -1.41 -4.83 9.13
CA ALA A 99 0.00 -4.45 8.99
C ALA A 99 0.59 -3.98 10.34
N ILE A 100 -0.11 -3.14 11.10
CA ILE A 100 0.30 -2.65 12.42
C ILE A 100 0.41 -3.81 13.41
N GLU A 101 -0.57 -4.70 13.46
CA GLU A 101 -0.58 -5.86 14.35
C GLU A 101 0.59 -6.82 14.09
N LEU A 102 1.02 -6.96 12.83
CA LEU A 102 2.17 -7.77 12.44
C LEU A 102 3.51 -7.09 12.77
N ALA A 103 3.63 -5.78 12.50
CA ALA A 103 4.87 -5.03 12.76
C ALA A 103 5.08 -4.74 14.25
N LYS A 104 4.00 -4.66 15.06
CA LYS A 104 4.01 -4.38 16.51
C LYS A 104 4.81 -3.14 16.91
N PRO A 105 4.59 -1.98 16.28
CA PRO A 105 5.27 -0.74 16.64
C PRO A 105 4.78 -0.20 17.99
N ALA A 106 5.59 0.61 18.68
CA ALA A 106 5.17 1.30 19.89
C ALA A 106 4.19 2.47 19.61
N ARG A 107 4.25 3.05 18.42
CA ARG A 107 3.35 4.10 17.89
C ARG A 107 3.43 4.14 16.38
N VAL A 108 2.47 4.79 15.72
CA VAL A 108 2.43 4.88 14.25
C VAL A 108 2.14 6.29 13.74
N PHE A 109 2.75 6.62 12.59
CA PHE A 109 2.30 7.63 11.66
C PHE A 109 1.53 6.97 10.53
N VAL A 110 0.35 7.47 10.18
CA VAL A 110 -0.53 6.87 9.17
C VAL A 110 -0.79 7.87 8.06
N ASP A 111 -0.64 7.47 6.79
CA ASP A 111 -0.98 8.36 5.68
C ASP A 111 -2.48 8.60 5.63
N ALA A 112 -2.87 9.89 5.70
CA ALA A 112 -4.22 10.45 5.53
C ALA A 112 -5.38 9.82 6.35
N GLU A 113 -5.15 8.71 7.10
CA GLU A 113 -6.17 8.06 7.92
C GLU A 113 -5.97 8.38 9.41
N ARG A 114 -7.07 8.31 10.16
CA ARG A 114 -7.11 8.55 11.62
C ARG A 114 -8.03 7.53 12.28
N ASP A 115 -7.88 7.36 13.58
CA ASP A 115 -8.77 6.53 14.40
C ASP A 115 -8.91 5.10 13.85
N LEU A 116 -7.77 4.49 13.47
CA LEU A 116 -7.73 3.07 13.19
C LEU A 116 -8.04 2.30 14.48
N ASP A 117 -8.72 1.17 14.34
CA ASP A 117 -9.00 0.26 15.47
C ASP A 117 -7.74 -0.52 15.86
N VAL A 118 -6.80 0.18 16.50
CA VAL A 118 -5.52 -0.35 17.00
C VAL A 118 -5.21 0.21 18.38
N SER A 119 -4.48 -0.56 19.20
CA SER A 119 -4.17 -0.18 20.58
C SER A 119 -2.99 0.77 20.74
N VAL A 120 -2.22 0.99 19.67
CA VAL A 120 -1.02 1.84 19.71
C VAL A 120 -1.37 3.31 19.44
N PRO A 121 -0.66 4.27 20.05
CA PRO A 121 -0.80 5.69 19.73
C PRO A 121 -0.59 5.92 18.23
N GLN A 122 -1.46 6.72 17.62
CA GLN A 122 -1.46 6.97 16.18
C GLN A 122 -1.59 8.46 15.85
N GLU A 123 -0.93 8.90 14.78
CA GLU A 123 -1.03 10.23 14.22
C GLU A 123 -1.28 10.14 12.72
N GLY A 124 -2.40 10.70 12.25
CA GLY A 124 -2.71 10.78 10.82
C GLY A 124 -2.02 11.98 10.19
N ILE A 125 -1.25 11.75 9.13
CA ILE A 125 -0.46 12.77 8.43
C ILE A 125 -0.96 12.84 6.98
N VAL A 126 -1.50 13.99 6.59
CA VAL A 126 -1.93 14.22 5.20
C VAL A 126 -0.70 14.31 4.30
N HIS A 127 -0.70 13.56 3.20
CA HIS A 127 0.46 13.39 2.31
C HIS A 127 1.71 12.91 3.06
N GLY A 128 1.50 11.97 3.97
CA GLY A 128 2.56 11.44 4.81
C GLY A 128 3.70 10.80 4.03
N ASP A 129 3.39 10.13 2.92
CA ASP A 129 4.35 9.56 1.97
C ASP A 129 5.34 10.58 1.38
N ALA A 130 5.00 11.87 1.39
CA ALA A 130 5.86 12.95 0.93
C ALA A 130 6.62 13.68 2.04
N VAL A 131 6.27 13.51 3.32
CA VAL A 131 6.80 14.31 4.43
C VAL A 131 7.29 13.50 5.65
N SER A 132 7.09 12.19 5.65
CA SER A 132 7.53 11.25 6.69
C SER A 132 8.34 10.11 6.08
N TYR A 133 9.54 9.91 6.59
CA TYR A 133 10.45 8.86 6.13
C TYR A 133 9.88 7.45 6.35
N SER A 134 9.25 7.24 7.50
CA SER A 134 8.67 5.94 7.85
C SER A 134 7.44 5.63 6.98
N ILE A 135 6.57 6.62 6.70
CA ILE A 135 5.41 6.44 5.82
C ILE A 135 5.87 6.21 4.37
N ALA A 136 6.88 6.94 3.88
CA ALA A 136 7.42 6.73 2.54
C ALA A 136 8.03 5.32 2.38
N ALA A 137 8.71 4.80 3.40
CA ALA A 137 9.19 3.42 3.41
C ALA A 137 8.02 2.42 3.31
N ALA A 138 6.94 2.64 4.08
CA ALA A 138 5.73 1.82 4.04
C ALA A 138 5.03 1.88 2.67
N SER A 139 4.93 3.06 2.05
CA SER A 139 4.41 3.27 0.69
C SER A 139 5.13 2.39 -0.34
N ILE A 140 6.47 2.33 -0.28
CA ILE A 140 7.28 1.49 -1.17
C ILE A 140 6.97 0.01 -0.95
N VAL A 141 6.97 -0.47 0.30
CA VAL A 141 6.72 -1.88 0.64
C VAL A 141 5.30 -2.28 0.22
N ALA A 142 4.28 -1.48 0.54
CA ALA A 142 2.89 -1.75 0.17
C ALA A 142 2.74 -1.81 -1.36
N LYS A 143 3.35 -0.88 -2.10
CA LYS A 143 3.27 -0.82 -3.56
C LYS A 143 3.94 -2.01 -4.22
N VAL A 144 5.17 -2.36 -3.82
CA VAL A 144 5.91 -3.49 -4.37
C VAL A 144 5.19 -4.80 -4.08
N THR A 145 4.74 -5.00 -2.85
CA THR A 145 4.00 -6.21 -2.48
C THR A 145 2.74 -6.36 -3.32
N ARG A 146 1.95 -5.29 -3.46
CA ARG A 146 0.75 -5.34 -4.28
C ARG A 146 1.06 -5.60 -5.75
N ASP A 147 2.07 -4.96 -6.31
CA ASP A 147 2.44 -5.16 -7.72
C ASP A 147 2.86 -6.62 -7.98
N ARG A 148 3.57 -7.27 -7.07
CA ARG A 148 3.91 -8.71 -7.13
C ARG A 148 2.64 -9.59 -7.10
N MET A 149 1.67 -9.30 -6.24
CA MET A 149 0.37 -10.00 -6.24
C MET A 149 -0.39 -9.82 -7.56
N MET A 150 -0.28 -8.65 -8.21
CA MET A 150 -0.89 -8.43 -9.52
C MET A 150 -0.18 -9.21 -10.64
N LEU A 151 1.12 -9.51 -10.54
CA LEU A 151 1.81 -10.43 -11.45
C LEU A 151 1.32 -11.87 -11.28
N GLU A 152 1.09 -12.31 -10.04
CA GLU A 152 0.51 -13.64 -9.76
C GLU A 152 -0.91 -13.77 -10.34
N LEU A 153 -1.72 -12.71 -10.22
CA LEU A 153 -3.06 -12.66 -10.83
C LEU A 153 -3.00 -12.63 -12.36
N ASP A 154 -1.99 -12.00 -12.96
CA ASP A 154 -1.77 -12.02 -14.41
C ASP A 154 -1.48 -13.43 -14.92
N ALA A 155 -0.67 -14.19 -14.18
CA ALA A 155 -0.40 -15.59 -14.52
C ALA A 155 -1.66 -16.48 -14.45
N GLN A 156 -2.61 -16.17 -13.54
CA GLN A 156 -3.88 -16.89 -13.41
C GLN A 156 -4.93 -16.46 -14.46
N TYR A 157 -4.90 -15.18 -14.84
CA TYR A 157 -5.88 -14.56 -15.75
C TYR A 157 -5.18 -13.72 -16.83
N PRO A 158 -4.37 -14.34 -17.71
CA PRO A 158 -3.49 -13.62 -18.64
C PRO A 158 -4.22 -12.74 -19.64
N GLN A 159 -5.50 -13.04 -19.91
CA GLN A 159 -6.33 -12.29 -20.86
C GLN A 159 -6.63 -10.84 -20.43
N TYR A 160 -6.40 -10.47 -19.15
CA TYR A 160 -6.68 -9.11 -18.67
C TYR A 160 -5.48 -8.17 -18.67
N GLY A 161 -4.23 -8.69 -18.68
CA GLY A 161 -3.01 -7.89 -18.69
C GLY A 161 -2.71 -7.18 -17.36
N PHE A 162 -3.01 -7.81 -16.23
CA PHE A 162 -2.77 -7.25 -14.89
C PHE A 162 -1.30 -6.92 -14.62
N ALA A 163 -0.36 -7.61 -15.26
CA ALA A 163 1.06 -7.31 -15.18
C ALA A 163 1.40 -5.90 -15.67
N GLN A 164 0.67 -5.39 -16.67
CA GLN A 164 0.93 -4.07 -17.26
C GLN A 164 0.31 -2.95 -16.43
N HIS A 165 -1.00 -3.02 -16.19
CA HIS A 165 -1.75 -1.93 -15.58
C HIS A 165 -2.07 -2.14 -14.09
N LYS A 166 -1.60 -3.21 -13.47
CA LYS A 166 -1.77 -3.51 -12.04
C LYS A 166 -3.24 -3.42 -11.55
N GLY A 167 -4.18 -3.73 -12.44
CA GLY A 167 -5.62 -3.70 -12.18
C GLY A 167 -6.28 -2.33 -12.32
N TYR A 168 -5.55 -1.27 -12.70
CA TYR A 168 -6.14 0.05 -12.94
C TYR A 168 -7.02 0.07 -14.19
N GLY A 169 -8.00 0.98 -14.23
CA GLY A 169 -8.97 1.14 -15.32
C GLY A 169 -8.37 1.81 -16.55
N THR A 170 -7.42 1.15 -17.19
CA THR A 170 -6.90 1.55 -18.50
C THR A 170 -7.85 1.15 -19.63
N GLN A 171 -7.69 1.71 -20.80
CA GLN A 171 -8.48 1.33 -21.98
C GLN A 171 -8.37 -0.20 -22.24
N ALA A 172 -7.14 -0.73 -22.20
CA ALA A 172 -6.89 -2.17 -22.40
C ALA A 172 -7.63 -3.03 -21.37
N HIS A 173 -7.68 -2.61 -20.09
CA HIS A 173 -8.42 -3.32 -19.05
C HIS A 173 -9.93 -3.32 -19.30
N TYR A 174 -10.50 -2.17 -19.72
CA TYR A 174 -11.92 -2.10 -20.08
C TYR A 174 -12.25 -2.91 -21.34
N GLU A 175 -11.36 -2.96 -22.34
CA GLU A 175 -11.51 -3.80 -23.53
C GLU A 175 -11.50 -5.28 -23.18
N ALA A 176 -10.58 -5.73 -22.32
CA ALA A 176 -10.53 -7.10 -21.82
C ALA A 176 -11.80 -7.46 -21.03
N LEU A 177 -12.28 -6.56 -20.15
CA LEU A 177 -13.54 -6.77 -19.43
C LEU A 177 -14.74 -6.92 -20.36
N ARG A 178 -14.83 -6.18 -21.47
CA ARG A 178 -15.92 -6.33 -22.45
C ARG A 178 -15.81 -7.63 -23.24
N ALA A 179 -14.58 -8.05 -23.56
CA ALA A 179 -14.34 -9.27 -24.34
C ALA A 179 -14.55 -10.57 -23.55
N TYR A 180 -14.09 -10.59 -22.29
CA TYR A 180 -14.03 -11.83 -21.48
C TYR A 180 -14.95 -11.83 -20.27
N GLY A 181 -15.63 -10.70 -19.98
CA GLY A 181 -16.36 -10.54 -18.73
C GLY A 181 -15.45 -10.38 -17.51
N PRO A 182 -16.00 -10.26 -16.30
CA PRO A 182 -15.21 -10.17 -15.08
C PRO A 182 -14.74 -11.55 -14.58
N CYS A 183 -13.52 -11.62 -14.03
CA CYS A 183 -13.04 -12.76 -13.26
C CYS A 183 -13.16 -12.51 -11.74
N PRO A 184 -12.88 -13.51 -10.86
CA PRO A 184 -12.93 -13.35 -9.40
C PRO A 184 -12.02 -12.26 -8.83
N ALA A 185 -10.96 -11.87 -9.55
CA ALA A 185 -10.08 -10.79 -9.14
C ALA A 185 -10.69 -9.38 -9.30
N HIS A 186 -11.82 -9.23 -10.02
CA HIS A 186 -12.45 -7.94 -10.24
C HIS A 186 -13.38 -7.54 -9.10
N ARG A 187 -13.33 -6.24 -8.76
CA ARG A 187 -14.21 -5.60 -7.77
C ARG A 187 -15.52 -5.22 -8.46
N ARG A 188 -16.58 -5.95 -8.19
CA ARG A 188 -17.89 -5.80 -8.89
C ARG A 188 -18.44 -4.39 -8.82
N LEU A 189 -18.32 -3.74 -7.66
CA LEU A 189 -18.78 -2.35 -7.48
C LEU A 189 -18.01 -1.36 -8.35
N PHE A 190 -16.72 -1.61 -8.64
CA PHE A 190 -15.85 -0.71 -9.38
C PHE A 190 -15.99 -0.85 -10.90
N ILE A 191 -16.38 -2.04 -11.37
CA ILE A 191 -16.51 -2.31 -12.82
C ILE A 191 -17.92 -2.06 -13.37
N ARG A 192 -18.88 -1.63 -12.55
CA ARG A 192 -20.27 -1.40 -13.00
C ARG A 192 -20.35 -0.47 -14.22
N SER A 193 -19.54 0.58 -14.27
CA SER A 193 -19.51 1.52 -15.39
C SER A 193 -18.99 0.91 -16.71
N ALA A 194 -18.23 -0.19 -16.65
CA ALA A 194 -17.74 -0.89 -17.83
C ALA A 194 -18.88 -1.58 -18.62
N PHE A 195 -19.98 -1.89 -17.94
CA PHE A 195 -21.15 -2.61 -18.47
C PHE A 195 -22.43 -1.76 -18.47
N ALA A 196 -22.36 -0.48 -18.10
CA ALA A 196 -23.50 0.42 -18.22
C ALA A 196 -23.86 0.61 -19.70
N PRO A 197 -25.13 0.57 -20.09
CA PRO A 197 -25.55 0.94 -21.45
C PRO A 197 -25.17 2.39 -21.69
N LYS A 198 -24.64 2.66 -22.91
CA LYS A 198 -24.32 4.02 -23.38
C LYS A 198 -25.59 4.78 -23.67
#